data_a30cf88735bf6bd7b50b99b277f5404f
#
_entry.id   a30cf88735bf6bd7b50b99b277f5404f
#
_cell.length_a   1.000
_cell.length_b   1.000
_cell.length_c   1.000
_cell.angle_alpha   90.00
_cell.angle_beta   90.00
_cell.angle_gamma   90.00
#
_symmetry.space_group_name_H-M   'P 1'
#
loop_
_entity.id
_entity.type
_entity.pdbx_description
1 polymer ?
#
loop_
_entity_poly.entity_id
_entity_poly.type
_entity_poly.pdbx_seq_one_letter_code
_entity_poly.pdbx_strand_id
1 'polypeptide(L)'
;MSIFPSPPASLASARWLRRAAFIALIGALGAFGGCRDTGDVTGSIDSSNHALPKSDADLRSYAEEWGKRYDADPGQKLASMNYAKALRALTRYPEAAAVMQAAAVKAPKDMEVLGAYGKALADAGQLQQAADVLTHSYTAERPNWSNMSAQGSIADQLGDHAAAQEFYRNALKIAPGEPTILSNLGLSYALTKQLPLAEQVLREGAASPHADARVRDNLALVLSLEGTFADAEQVSRQDRTPEQAAANVASIRQMIAQSNSWRDIQALDARKRAAKPAPGERPVAAADRPAG
;
A
#
# COMPACT_ATOMS: atom_id res chain seq x y z
N MET A 1 45.22 -26.65 6.91
CA MET A 1 44.18 -26.60 7.95
C MET A 1 44.19 -25.16 8.51
N SER A 2 43.33 -24.33 8.01
CA SER A 2 43.12 -22.96 8.51
C SER A 2 41.67 -22.81 8.89
N ILE A 3 41.41 -22.67 10.20
CA ILE A 3 40.10 -22.51 10.80
C ILE A 3 39.82 -21.01 10.85
N PHE A 4 38.90 -20.48 10.03
CA PHE A 4 38.35 -19.14 10.20
C PHE A 4 37.04 -19.23 10.99
N PRO A 5 36.86 -18.45 12.05
CA PRO A 5 35.60 -18.39 12.77
C PRO A 5 34.58 -17.54 11.99
N SER A 6 33.33 -18.05 11.92
CA SER A 6 32.19 -17.35 11.35
C SER A 6 31.83 -16.09 12.14
N PRO A 7 31.45 -15.00 11.49
CA PRO A 7 30.99 -13.78 12.18
C PRO A 7 29.62 -14.00 12.83
N PRO A 8 29.31 -13.31 13.94
CA PRO A 8 28.03 -13.42 14.63
C PRO A 8 26.90 -12.81 13.79
N ALA A 9 25.76 -13.50 13.77
CA ALA A 9 24.52 -13.05 13.12
C ALA A 9 24.14 -11.64 13.59
N SER A 10 24.14 -10.70 12.67
CA SER A 10 23.91 -9.28 12.93
C SER A 10 22.47 -9.00 13.36
N LEU A 11 22.35 -8.10 14.34
CA LEU A 11 21.12 -7.52 14.92
C LEU A 11 20.20 -6.79 13.90
N ALA A 12 20.38 -7.00 12.61
CA ALA A 12 19.58 -6.38 11.53
C ALA A 12 18.14 -6.94 11.44
N SER A 13 17.90 -8.16 11.92
CA SER A 13 16.58 -8.84 11.81
C SER A 13 15.49 -8.26 12.71
N ALA A 14 15.85 -7.58 13.81
CA ALA A 14 14.87 -7.07 14.77
C ALA A 14 14.22 -5.73 14.33
N ARG A 15 14.81 -5.02 13.40
CA ARG A 15 14.27 -3.73 12.89
C ARG A 15 13.20 -3.93 11.80
N TRP A 16 13.27 -5.04 11.07
CA TRP A 16 12.29 -5.37 10.02
C TRP A 16 10.92 -5.76 10.59
N LEU A 17 10.90 -6.52 11.68
CA LEU A 17 9.66 -6.94 12.34
C LEU A 17 8.87 -5.79 12.98
N ARG A 18 9.53 -4.67 13.32
CA ARG A 18 8.86 -3.50 13.91
C ARG A 18 8.10 -2.65 12.87
N ARG A 19 8.48 -2.72 11.60
CA ARG A 19 7.83 -1.98 10.51
C ARG A 19 6.66 -2.74 9.90
N ALA A 20 6.70 -4.07 9.92
CA ALA A 20 5.66 -4.93 9.34
C ALA A 20 4.28 -4.84 10.04
N ALA A 21 4.23 -4.50 11.33
CA ALA A 21 2.98 -4.49 12.09
C ALA A 21 2.02 -3.33 11.72
N PHE A 22 2.54 -2.20 11.22
CA PHE A 22 1.70 -1.07 10.80
C PHE A 22 1.23 -1.20 9.35
N ILE A 23 2.10 -1.76 8.49
CA ILE A 23 1.77 -2.03 7.07
C ILE A 23 0.70 -3.12 6.97
N ALA A 24 0.73 -4.12 7.88
CA ALA A 24 -0.31 -5.16 7.94
C ALA A 24 -1.70 -4.62 8.30
N LEU A 25 -1.80 -3.51 9.04
CA LEU A 25 -3.09 -2.94 9.42
C LEU A 25 -3.79 -2.28 8.21
N ILE A 26 -3.04 -1.67 7.31
CA ILE A 26 -3.60 -1.00 6.11
C ILE A 26 -3.76 -2.00 4.96
N GLY A 27 -2.88 -3.01 4.87
CA GLY A 27 -2.99 -4.08 3.88
C GLY A 27 -4.13 -5.08 4.14
N ALA A 28 -4.52 -5.28 5.41
CA ALA A 28 -5.59 -6.20 5.79
C ALA A 28 -7.00 -5.67 5.48
N LEU A 29 -7.17 -4.37 5.29
CA LEU A 29 -8.47 -3.78 4.93
C LEU A 29 -8.92 -4.11 3.49
N GLY A 30 -8.02 -4.58 2.64
CA GLY A 30 -8.36 -5.03 1.29
C GLY A 30 -8.96 -6.45 1.21
N ALA A 31 -8.97 -7.22 2.32
CA ALA A 31 -9.35 -8.63 2.30
C ALA A 31 -10.78 -8.93 2.81
N PHE A 32 -11.52 -7.94 3.32
CA PHE A 32 -12.90 -8.18 3.74
C PHE A 32 -13.85 -7.94 2.58
N GLY A 33 -14.36 -9.07 2.10
CA GLY A 33 -15.19 -9.22 0.94
C GLY A 33 -16.47 -8.37 0.96
N GLY A 34 -16.79 -7.91 -0.19
CA GLY A 34 -18.06 -7.35 -0.54
C GLY A 34 -17.88 -6.28 -1.62
N CYS A 35 -18.24 -6.62 -2.83
CA CYS A 35 -18.24 -5.80 -4.03
C CYS A 35 -16.82 -5.43 -4.53
N ARG A 36 -16.32 -6.29 -5.40
CA ARG A 36 -15.24 -5.98 -6.31
C ARG A 36 -15.71 -4.89 -7.28
N ASP A 37 -15.67 -3.65 -6.83
CA ASP A 37 -15.56 -2.56 -7.77
C ASP A 37 -14.06 -2.40 -8.04
N THR A 38 -13.58 -3.16 -9.03
CA THR A 38 -12.22 -3.00 -9.56
C THR A 38 -12.17 -1.75 -10.44
N GLY A 39 -12.60 -0.62 -9.87
CA GLY A 39 -12.30 0.68 -10.41
C GLY A 39 -10.80 0.84 -10.45
N ASP A 40 -10.27 1.19 -11.60
CA ASP A 40 -8.85 1.41 -11.86
C ASP A 40 -8.17 2.14 -10.69
N VAL A 41 -7.34 1.44 -9.93
CA VAL A 41 -6.53 2.01 -8.84
C VAL A 41 -5.54 3.05 -9.39
N THR A 42 -5.45 3.13 -10.69
CA THR A 42 -4.57 4.05 -11.40
C THR A 42 -5.33 4.67 -12.55
N GLY A 43 -6.09 5.76 -12.28
CA GLY A 43 -6.72 6.54 -13.32
C GLY A 43 -5.69 7.01 -14.35
N SER A 44 -5.62 6.33 -15.44
CA SER A 44 -4.96 6.77 -16.66
C SER A 44 -6.05 6.95 -17.68
N ILE A 45 -6.27 8.16 -18.16
CA ILE A 45 -7.10 8.41 -19.33
C ILE A 45 -6.26 7.94 -20.51
N ASP A 46 -6.47 6.69 -20.91
CA ASP A 46 -5.90 6.13 -22.11
C ASP A 46 -7.01 5.95 -23.15
N SER A 47 -6.85 6.59 -24.29
CA SER A 47 -7.80 6.58 -25.41
C SER A 47 -7.98 5.21 -26.08
N SER A 48 -7.19 4.21 -25.68
CA SER A 48 -7.31 2.80 -26.08
C SER A 48 -7.96 1.93 -24.99
N ASN A 49 -8.50 2.54 -23.95
CA ASN A 49 -8.89 1.88 -22.71
C ASN A 49 -10.27 1.23 -22.84
N HIS A 50 -10.30 -0.04 -23.19
CA HIS A 50 -11.48 -0.87 -22.95
C HIS A 50 -11.70 -0.97 -21.44
N ALA A 51 -12.84 -0.49 -20.95
CA ALA A 51 -13.19 -0.66 -19.54
C ALA A 51 -13.14 -2.14 -19.18
N LEU A 52 -12.56 -2.47 -18.02
CA LEU A 52 -12.54 -3.86 -17.56
C LEU A 52 -13.98 -4.33 -17.29
N PRO A 53 -14.31 -5.60 -17.65
CA PRO A 53 -15.54 -6.21 -17.26
C PRO A 53 -15.71 -6.22 -15.74
N LYS A 54 -16.95 -6.03 -15.25
CA LYS A 54 -17.23 -5.99 -13.81
C LYS A 54 -17.41 -7.38 -13.19
N SER A 55 -17.87 -8.37 -13.97
CA SER A 55 -18.04 -9.72 -13.45
C SER A 55 -16.75 -10.53 -13.54
N ASP A 56 -16.52 -11.42 -12.58
CA ASP A 56 -15.36 -12.32 -12.57
C ASP A 56 -15.31 -13.24 -13.81
N ALA A 57 -16.47 -13.69 -14.31
CA ALA A 57 -16.54 -14.54 -15.48
C ALA A 57 -16.14 -13.80 -16.75
N ASP A 58 -16.68 -12.60 -16.95
CA ASP A 58 -16.36 -11.76 -18.12
C ASP A 58 -14.90 -11.28 -18.06
N LEU A 59 -14.36 -11.01 -16.85
CA LEU A 59 -12.97 -10.62 -16.68
C LEU A 59 -12.01 -11.77 -17.05
N ARG A 60 -12.34 -13.02 -16.71
CA ARG A 60 -11.57 -14.19 -17.16
C ARG A 60 -11.62 -14.36 -18.67
N SER A 61 -12.81 -14.23 -19.27
CA SER A 61 -12.97 -14.30 -20.72
C SER A 61 -12.18 -13.20 -21.43
N TYR A 62 -12.20 -11.98 -20.87
CA TYR A 62 -11.39 -10.87 -21.36
C TYR A 62 -9.89 -11.17 -21.28
N ALA A 63 -9.44 -11.73 -20.14
CA ALA A 63 -8.05 -12.14 -19.98
C ALA A 63 -7.64 -13.24 -20.98
N GLU A 64 -8.51 -14.22 -21.24
CA GLU A 64 -8.28 -15.25 -22.24
C GLU A 64 -8.14 -14.69 -23.66
N GLU A 65 -9.05 -13.78 -24.04
CA GLU A 65 -9.01 -13.15 -25.35
C GLU A 65 -7.70 -12.37 -25.58
N TRP A 66 -7.33 -11.52 -24.62
CA TRP A 66 -6.09 -10.74 -24.72
C TRP A 66 -4.83 -11.60 -24.54
N GLY A 67 -4.91 -12.68 -23.77
CA GLY A 67 -3.85 -13.68 -23.66
C GLY A 67 -3.54 -14.33 -25.01
N LYS A 68 -4.56 -14.78 -25.77
CA LYS A 68 -4.37 -15.34 -27.11
C LYS A 68 -3.70 -14.34 -28.07
N ARG A 69 -4.09 -13.05 -27.97
CA ARG A 69 -3.46 -12.00 -28.79
C ARG A 69 -2.00 -11.74 -28.39
N TYR A 70 -1.74 -11.78 -27.09
CA TYR A 70 -0.38 -11.68 -26.57
C TYR A 70 0.50 -12.86 -27.01
N ASP A 71 -0.01 -14.10 -26.95
CA ASP A 71 0.71 -15.30 -27.35
C ASP A 71 1.06 -15.30 -28.84
N ALA A 72 0.23 -14.67 -29.68
CA ALA A 72 0.49 -14.50 -31.11
C ALA A 72 1.65 -13.53 -31.42
N ASP A 73 1.84 -12.49 -30.59
CA ASP A 73 2.94 -11.52 -30.69
C ASP A 73 3.34 -11.00 -29.31
N PRO A 74 4.14 -11.78 -28.54
CA PRO A 74 4.57 -11.39 -27.21
C PRO A 74 5.30 -10.04 -27.19
N GLY A 75 4.81 -9.12 -26.33
CA GLY A 75 5.35 -7.77 -26.22
C GLY A 75 4.75 -6.74 -27.19
N GLN A 76 3.75 -7.12 -28.01
CA GLN A 76 2.92 -6.14 -28.74
C GLN A 76 2.17 -5.27 -27.72
N LYS A 77 2.31 -3.94 -27.84
CA LYS A 77 1.86 -2.97 -26.84
C LYS A 77 0.40 -3.17 -26.39
N LEU A 78 -0.53 -3.14 -27.36
CA LEU A 78 -1.97 -3.17 -27.03
C LEU A 78 -2.37 -4.49 -26.36
N ALA A 79 -1.91 -5.63 -26.88
CA ALA A 79 -2.20 -6.92 -26.30
C ALA A 79 -1.60 -7.07 -24.90
N SER A 80 -0.33 -6.67 -24.72
CA SER A 80 0.36 -6.73 -23.44
C SER A 80 -0.33 -5.86 -22.39
N MET A 81 -0.71 -4.63 -22.73
CA MET A 81 -1.36 -3.71 -21.79
C MET A 81 -2.74 -4.20 -21.34
N ASN A 82 -3.58 -4.66 -22.28
CA ASN A 82 -4.92 -5.15 -21.92
C ASN A 82 -4.84 -6.49 -21.18
N TYR A 83 -3.95 -7.38 -21.57
CA TYR A 83 -3.76 -8.65 -20.86
C TYR A 83 -3.21 -8.43 -19.46
N ALA A 84 -2.18 -7.61 -19.29
CA ALA A 84 -1.64 -7.28 -17.98
C ALA A 84 -2.67 -6.58 -17.08
N LYS A 85 -3.51 -5.69 -17.64
CA LYS A 85 -4.60 -5.05 -16.93
C LYS A 85 -5.60 -6.07 -16.39
N ALA A 86 -6.00 -7.05 -17.22
CA ALA A 86 -6.87 -8.13 -16.79
C ALA A 86 -6.23 -9.04 -15.73
N LEU A 87 -4.96 -9.39 -15.91
CA LEU A 87 -4.19 -10.20 -14.94
C LEU A 87 -4.10 -9.49 -13.58
N ARG A 88 -3.85 -8.18 -13.55
CA ARG A 88 -3.83 -7.37 -12.33
C ARG A 88 -5.18 -7.40 -11.62
N ALA A 89 -6.28 -7.21 -12.37
CA ALA A 89 -7.63 -7.28 -11.82
C ALA A 89 -7.98 -8.67 -11.27
N LEU A 90 -7.41 -9.74 -11.87
CA LEU A 90 -7.50 -11.12 -11.38
C LEU A 90 -6.47 -11.44 -10.27
N THR A 91 -5.74 -10.45 -9.75
CA THR A 91 -4.69 -10.62 -8.74
C THR A 91 -3.51 -11.53 -9.17
N ARG A 92 -3.33 -11.76 -10.47
CA ARG A 92 -2.23 -12.52 -11.07
C ARG A 92 -1.03 -11.61 -11.32
N TYR A 93 -0.54 -10.98 -10.27
CA TYR A 93 0.44 -9.90 -10.33
C TYR A 93 1.80 -10.29 -10.94
N PRO A 94 2.41 -11.45 -10.60
CA PRO A 94 3.67 -11.86 -11.21
C PRO A 94 3.56 -12.06 -12.73
N GLU A 95 2.42 -12.59 -13.18
CA GLU A 95 2.17 -12.80 -14.61
C GLU A 95 1.97 -11.46 -15.33
N ALA A 96 1.25 -10.52 -14.73
CA ALA A 96 1.10 -9.17 -15.26
C ALA A 96 2.46 -8.48 -15.44
N ALA A 97 3.35 -8.61 -14.45
CA ALA A 97 4.70 -8.06 -14.52
C ALA A 97 5.52 -8.70 -15.65
N ALA A 98 5.45 -10.03 -15.82
CA ALA A 98 6.15 -10.73 -16.90
C ALA A 98 5.65 -10.32 -18.29
N VAL A 99 4.33 -10.17 -18.47
CA VAL A 99 3.72 -9.69 -19.72
C VAL A 99 4.21 -8.28 -20.07
N MET A 100 4.22 -7.37 -19.07
CA MET A 100 4.67 -6.00 -19.29
C MET A 100 6.19 -5.89 -19.47
N GLN A 101 6.96 -6.80 -18.88
CA GLN A 101 8.40 -6.89 -19.13
C GLN A 101 8.70 -7.16 -20.62
N ALA A 102 7.99 -8.10 -21.24
CA ALA A 102 8.15 -8.38 -22.67
C ALA A 102 7.83 -7.14 -23.52
N ALA A 103 6.78 -6.37 -23.18
CA ALA A 103 6.45 -5.13 -23.85
C ALA A 103 7.54 -4.05 -23.67
N ALA A 104 8.07 -3.92 -22.44
CA ALA A 104 9.13 -2.95 -22.14
C ALA A 104 10.45 -3.27 -22.87
N VAL A 105 10.76 -4.55 -23.08
CA VAL A 105 11.92 -4.97 -23.89
C VAL A 105 11.75 -4.54 -25.37
N LYS A 106 10.54 -4.68 -25.94
CA LYS A 106 10.26 -4.24 -27.33
C LYS A 106 10.17 -2.71 -27.46
N ALA A 107 9.69 -2.02 -26.44
CA ALA A 107 9.46 -0.58 -26.44
C ALA A 107 10.09 0.12 -25.22
N PRO A 108 11.43 0.12 -25.08
CA PRO A 108 12.11 0.55 -23.85
C PRO A 108 12.04 2.05 -23.57
N LYS A 109 11.52 2.85 -24.49
CA LYS A 109 11.32 4.31 -24.33
C LYS A 109 9.85 4.72 -24.38
N ASP A 110 8.93 3.77 -24.49
CA ASP A 110 7.50 4.06 -24.47
C ASP A 110 7.03 4.29 -23.03
N MET A 111 6.77 5.56 -22.70
CA MET A 111 6.40 5.98 -21.34
C MET A 111 5.14 5.30 -20.83
N GLU A 112 4.19 4.98 -21.70
CA GLU A 112 2.95 4.31 -21.33
C GLU A 112 3.22 2.85 -20.97
N VAL A 113 4.04 2.14 -21.77
CA VAL A 113 4.49 0.78 -21.48
C VAL A 113 5.27 0.75 -20.16
N LEU A 114 6.20 1.70 -19.97
CA LEU A 114 6.97 1.78 -18.71
C LEU A 114 6.09 2.08 -17.51
N GLY A 115 5.09 2.96 -17.64
CA GLY A 115 4.13 3.22 -16.58
C GLY A 115 3.31 2.00 -16.20
N ALA A 116 2.81 1.26 -17.19
CA ALA A 116 2.08 0.02 -16.95
C ALA A 116 2.98 -1.08 -16.34
N TYR A 117 4.22 -1.20 -16.81
CA TYR A 117 5.20 -2.14 -16.28
C TYR A 117 5.56 -1.83 -14.82
N GLY A 118 5.86 -0.57 -14.50
CA GLY A 118 6.17 -0.17 -13.14
C GLY A 118 5.03 -0.44 -12.16
N LYS A 119 3.78 -0.19 -12.56
CA LYS A 119 2.60 -0.52 -11.74
C LYS A 119 2.43 -2.03 -11.56
N ALA A 120 2.65 -2.83 -12.61
CA ALA A 120 2.59 -4.29 -12.50
C ALA A 120 3.68 -4.85 -11.58
N LEU A 121 4.89 -4.29 -11.62
CA LEU A 121 5.98 -4.62 -10.70
C LEU A 121 5.62 -4.28 -9.25
N ALA A 122 5.02 -3.12 -9.02
CA ALA A 122 4.60 -2.70 -7.68
C ALA A 122 3.56 -3.66 -7.08
N ASP A 123 2.56 -4.05 -7.87
CA ASP A 123 1.55 -5.04 -7.46
C ASP A 123 2.18 -6.42 -7.20
N ALA A 124 3.23 -6.79 -7.94
CA ALA A 124 3.98 -8.02 -7.73
C ALA A 124 4.96 -7.93 -6.53
N GLY A 125 5.00 -6.81 -5.80
CA GLY A 125 5.87 -6.59 -4.65
C GLY A 125 7.33 -6.27 -5.00
N GLN A 126 7.65 -6.07 -6.28
CA GLN A 126 8.98 -5.74 -6.77
C GLN A 126 9.21 -4.22 -6.69
N LEU A 127 9.11 -3.67 -5.47
CA LEU A 127 8.96 -2.24 -5.22
C LEU A 127 10.15 -1.40 -5.73
N GLN A 128 11.37 -1.88 -5.50
CA GLN A 128 12.57 -1.14 -5.93
C GLN A 128 12.63 -1.03 -7.46
N GLN A 129 12.42 -2.15 -8.15
CA GLN A 129 12.40 -2.17 -9.60
C GLN A 129 11.23 -1.34 -10.17
N ALA A 130 10.07 -1.36 -9.51
CA ALA A 130 8.92 -0.54 -9.87
C ALA A 130 9.25 0.96 -9.78
N ALA A 131 9.91 1.38 -8.70
CA ALA A 131 10.34 2.77 -8.53
C ALA A 131 11.27 3.20 -9.67
N ASP A 132 12.29 2.39 -9.97
CA ASP A 132 13.27 2.68 -11.02
C ASP A 132 12.59 2.79 -12.40
N VAL A 133 11.71 1.87 -12.76
CA VAL A 133 11.00 1.88 -14.06
C VAL A 133 10.08 3.10 -14.16
N LEU A 134 9.35 3.44 -13.11
CA LEU A 134 8.43 4.58 -13.12
C LEU A 134 9.12 5.93 -13.30
N THR A 135 10.39 6.09 -12.93
CA THR A 135 11.14 7.33 -13.19
C THR A 135 11.25 7.66 -14.67
N HIS A 136 11.15 6.65 -15.54
CA HIS A 136 11.24 6.78 -16.98
C HIS A 136 9.86 6.81 -17.67
N SER A 137 8.77 6.80 -16.90
CA SER A 137 7.41 6.69 -17.43
C SER A 137 6.71 8.04 -17.67
N TYR A 138 7.37 9.15 -17.41
CA TYR A 138 6.91 10.52 -17.65
C TYR A 138 8.09 11.51 -17.63
N THR A 139 7.87 12.73 -18.12
CA THR A 139 8.84 13.83 -18.04
C THR A 139 8.15 15.12 -17.55
N ALA A 140 8.91 16.18 -17.33
CA ALA A 140 8.34 17.49 -16.95
C ALA A 140 7.42 18.05 -18.03
N GLU A 141 7.72 17.80 -19.32
CA GLU A 141 6.93 18.24 -20.47
C GLU A 141 5.72 17.34 -20.73
N ARG A 142 5.77 16.11 -20.26
CA ARG A 142 4.70 15.10 -20.39
C ARG A 142 4.45 14.43 -19.04
N PRO A 143 3.91 15.20 -18.08
CA PRO A 143 3.67 14.70 -16.74
C PRO A 143 2.53 13.67 -16.73
N ASN A 144 2.61 12.69 -15.83
CA ASN A 144 1.58 11.69 -15.64
C ASN A 144 1.29 11.54 -14.14
N TRP A 145 0.18 12.12 -13.69
CA TRP A 145 -0.20 12.10 -12.29
C TRP A 145 -0.39 10.69 -11.72
N SER A 146 -0.90 9.76 -12.56
CA SER A 146 -1.15 8.39 -12.13
C SER A 146 0.17 7.63 -11.88
N ASN A 147 1.21 7.87 -12.68
CA ASN A 147 2.54 7.28 -12.47
C ASN A 147 3.23 7.91 -11.26
N MET A 148 3.07 9.24 -11.06
CA MET A 148 3.56 9.91 -9.85
C MET A 148 2.86 9.39 -8.59
N SER A 149 1.53 9.20 -8.62
CA SER A 149 0.79 8.61 -7.50
C SER A 149 1.24 7.18 -7.21
N ALA A 150 1.55 6.39 -8.24
CA ALA A 150 2.11 5.05 -8.06
C ALA A 150 3.51 5.09 -7.40
N GLN A 151 4.37 6.04 -7.78
CA GLN A 151 5.66 6.25 -7.09
C GLN A 151 5.48 6.64 -5.62
N GLY A 152 4.49 7.48 -5.31
CA GLY A 152 4.11 7.80 -3.94
C GLY A 152 3.72 6.55 -3.14
N SER A 153 2.87 5.70 -3.72
CA SER A 153 2.47 4.44 -3.08
C SER A 153 3.65 3.48 -2.84
N ILE A 154 4.58 3.42 -3.79
CA ILE A 154 5.80 2.62 -3.64
C ILE A 154 6.70 3.19 -2.53
N ALA A 155 6.88 4.52 -2.48
CA ALA A 155 7.67 5.19 -1.45
C ALA A 155 7.07 4.94 -0.05
N ASP A 156 5.75 5.01 0.11
CA ASP A 156 5.05 4.66 1.36
C ASP A 156 5.33 3.21 1.78
N GLN A 157 5.24 2.26 0.85
CA GLN A 157 5.52 0.85 1.11
C GLN A 157 6.99 0.60 1.48
N LEU A 158 7.91 1.38 0.94
CA LEU A 158 9.34 1.35 1.29
C LEU A 158 9.63 2.10 2.61
N GLY A 159 8.65 2.82 3.16
CA GLY A 159 8.74 3.56 4.42
C GLY A 159 9.29 4.97 4.27
N ASP A 160 9.46 5.47 3.05
CA ASP A 160 9.80 6.87 2.78
C ASP A 160 8.53 7.70 2.57
N HIS A 161 7.84 7.94 3.68
CA HIS A 161 6.58 8.68 3.67
C HIS A 161 6.76 10.15 3.27
N ALA A 162 7.94 10.72 3.48
CA ALA A 162 8.22 12.10 3.07
C ALA A 162 8.24 12.22 1.54
N ALA A 163 8.97 11.34 0.87
CA ALA A 163 8.98 11.26 -0.59
C ALA A 163 7.58 10.91 -1.14
N ALA A 164 6.85 10.00 -0.50
CA ALA A 164 5.49 9.64 -0.90
C ALA A 164 4.56 10.85 -0.93
N GLN A 165 4.52 11.63 0.15
CA GLN A 165 3.72 12.84 0.25
C GLN A 165 4.12 13.90 -0.80
N GLU A 166 5.39 13.99 -1.15
CA GLU A 166 5.86 14.87 -2.23
C GLU A 166 5.34 14.42 -3.59
N PHE A 167 5.44 13.12 -3.91
CA PHE A 167 4.89 12.57 -5.15
C PHE A 167 3.39 12.83 -5.27
N TYR A 168 2.61 12.61 -4.21
CA TYR A 168 1.17 12.88 -4.23
C TYR A 168 0.86 14.36 -4.41
N ARG A 169 1.56 15.27 -3.70
CA ARG A 169 1.38 16.72 -3.90
C ARG A 169 1.72 17.16 -5.32
N ASN A 170 2.75 16.58 -5.93
CA ASN A 170 3.09 16.86 -7.32
C ASN A 170 2.04 16.29 -8.29
N ALA A 171 1.49 15.11 -8.02
CA ALA A 171 0.38 14.55 -8.78
C ALA A 171 -0.88 15.44 -8.69
N LEU A 172 -1.19 16.00 -7.53
CA LEU A 172 -2.32 16.93 -7.32
C LEU A 172 -2.15 18.27 -8.06
N LYS A 173 -0.92 18.71 -8.36
CA LYS A 173 -0.71 19.88 -9.21
C LYS A 173 -1.18 19.64 -10.66
N ILE A 174 -1.15 18.39 -11.11
CA ILE A 174 -1.56 17.97 -12.46
C ILE A 174 -3.05 17.63 -12.51
N ALA A 175 -3.54 16.94 -11.49
CA ALA A 175 -4.93 16.55 -11.33
C ALA A 175 -5.48 17.03 -9.97
N PRO A 176 -5.83 18.32 -9.86
CA PRO A 176 -6.38 18.87 -8.63
C PRO A 176 -7.69 18.19 -8.25
N GLY A 177 -7.85 17.84 -6.97
CA GLY A 177 -9.07 17.24 -6.46
C GLY A 177 -9.29 15.77 -6.88
N GLU A 178 -8.29 15.12 -7.50
CA GLU A 178 -8.40 13.70 -7.88
C GLU A 178 -8.54 12.82 -6.63
N PRO A 179 -9.68 12.11 -6.45
CA PRO A 179 -9.98 11.39 -5.22
C PRO A 179 -8.96 10.30 -4.89
N THR A 180 -8.44 9.63 -5.90
CA THR A 180 -7.44 8.56 -5.72
C THR A 180 -6.14 9.11 -5.13
N ILE A 181 -5.69 10.27 -5.59
CA ILE A 181 -4.46 10.90 -5.07
C ILE A 181 -4.68 11.40 -3.65
N LEU A 182 -5.82 12.07 -3.40
CA LEU A 182 -6.19 12.57 -2.07
C LEU A 182 -6.32 11.42 -1.07
N SER A 183 -6.88 10.30 -1.50
CA SER A 183 -6.99 9.09 -0.68
C SER A 183 -5.61 8.53 -0.29
N ASN A 184 -4.70 8.42 -1.24
CA ASN A 184 -3.35 7.93 -0.99
C ASN A 184 -2.56 8.89 -0.09
N LEU A 185 -2.65 10.21 -0.34
CA LEU A 185 -2.03 11.24 0.49
C LEU A 185 -2.57 11.21 1.93
N GLY A 186 -3.88 11.05 2.09
CA GLY A 186 -4.50 10.92 3.40
C GLY A 186 -4.00 9.69 4.17
N LEU A 187 -3.89 8.54 3.52
CA LEU A 187 -3.31 7.35 4.13
C LEU A 187 -1.82 7.56 4.50
N SER A 188 -1.05 8.22 3.64
CA SER A 188 0.35 8.56 3.92
C SER A 188 0.48 9.47 5.16
N TYR A 189 -0.40 10.47 5.32
CA TYR A 189 -0.48 11.27 6.54
C TYR A 189 -0.87 10.42 7.76
N ALA A 190 -1.81 9.50 7.62
CA ALA A 190 -2.19 8.60 8.71
C ALA A 190 -1.03 7.68 9.14
N LEU A 191 -0.22 7.16 8.20
CA LEU A 191 0.98 6.38 8.48
C LEU A 191 2.00 7.16 9.31
N THR A 192 2.09 8.47 9.11
CA THR A 192 2.96 9.38 9.87
C THR A 192 2.29 10.00 11.09
N LYS A 193 1.08 9.52 11.46
CA LYS A 193 0.27 9.99 12.60
C LYS A 193 -0.19 11.45 12.51
N GLN A 194 -0.23 11.99 11.32
CA GLN A 194 -0.75 13.34 11.03
C GLN A 194 -2.25 13.25 10.75
N LEU A 195 -3.03 12.71 11.72
CA LEU A 195 -4.45 12.39 11.53
C LEU A 195 -5.30 13.60 11.10
N PRO A 196 -5.14 14.82 11.65
CA PRO A 196 -5.92 15.98 11.20
C PRO A 196 -5.69 16.34 9.73
N LEU A 197 -4.46 16.18 9.22
CA LEU A 197 -4.15 16.39 7.81
C LEU A 197 -4.72 15.25 6.94
N ALA A 198 -4.68 14.02 7.45
CA ALA A 198 -5.29 12.87 6.79
C ALA A 198 -6.80 13.06 6.64
N GLU A 199 -7.49 13.45 7.71
CA GLU A 199 -8.92 13.76 7.69
C GLU A 199 -9.24 14.84 6.67
N GLN A 200 -8.51 15.96 6.70
CA GLN A 200 -8.75 17.10 5.81
C GLN A 200 -8.72 16.67 4.33
N VAL A 201 -7.64 16.00 3.89
CA VAL A 201 -7.51 15.63 2.47
C VAL A 201 -8.45 14.51 2.07
N LEU A 202 -8.78 13.59 2.99
CA LEU A 202 -9.77 12.53 2.73
C LEU A 202 -11.19 13.08 2.64
N ARG A 203 -11.56 14.09 3.43
CA ARG A 203 -12.85 14.80 3.28
C ARG A 203 -12.95 15.49 1.93
N GLU A 204 -11.88 16.15 1.48
CA GLU A 204 -11.81 16.74 0.14
C GLU A 204 -12.02 15.67 -0.94
N GLY A 205 -11.29 14.54 -0.85
CA GLY A 205 -11.44 13.43 -1.79
C GLY A 205 -12.85 12.82 -1.77
N ALA A 206 -13.42 12.61 -0.58
CA ALA A 206 -14.75 12.02 -0.43
C ALA A 206 -15.90 12.94 -0.91
N ALA A 207 -15.68 14.25 -0.96
CA ALA A 207 -16.64 15.20 -1.48
C ALA A 207 -16.70 15.25 -3.01
N SER A 208 -15.73 14.61 -3.70
CA SER A 208 -15.71 14.56 -5.16
C SER A 208 -16.87 13.69 -5.69
N PRO A 209 -17.55 14.11 -6.77
CA PRO A 209 -18.58 13.28 -7.43
C PRO A 209 -18.00 11.99 -8.03
N HIS A 210 -16.69 11.91 -8.19
CA HIS A 210 -15.97 10.73 -8.69
C HIS A 210 -15.37 9.87 -7.55
N ALA A 211 -15.63 10.22 -6.28
CA ALA A 211 -15.16 9.44 -5.15
C ALA A 211 -15.83 8.06 -5.14
N ASP A 212 -15.04 7.02 -5.00
CA ASP A 212 -15.52 5.67 -4.80
C ASP A 212 -15.65 5.31 -3.30
N ALA A 213 -16.16 4.12 -3.02
CA ALA A 213 -16.33 3.64 -1.64
C ALA A 213 -14.99 3.55 -0.89
N ARG A 214 -13.86 3.31 -1.58
CA ARG A 214 -12.53 3.20 -0.94
C ARG A 214 -12.09 4.50 -0.31
N VAL A 215 -12.35 5.64 -0.97
CA VAL A 215 -12.02 6.96 -0.42
C VAL A 215 -12.77 7.20 0.88
N ARG A 216 -14.06 6.85 0.90
CA ARG A 216 -14.91 6.97 2.09
C ARG A 216 -14.53 5.96 3.18
N ASP A 217 -14.12 4.75 2.82
CA ASP A 217 -13.58 3.76 3.75
C ASP A 217 -12.28 4.23 4.40
N ASN A 218 -11.39 4.85 3.64
CA ASN A 218 -10.16 5.43 4.17
C ASN A 218 -10.45 6.62 5.09
N LEU A 219 -11.45 7.45 4.78
CA LEU A 219 -11.91 8.49 5.69
C LEU A 219 -12.51 7.91 6.98
N ALA A 220 -13.36 6.88 6.87
CA ALA A 220 -13.92 6.22 8.04
C ALA A 220 -12.83 5.56 8.91
N LEU A 221 -11.77 5.02 8.32
CA LEU A 221 -10.61 4.52 9.03
C LEU A 221 -9.91 5.64 9.82
N VAL A 222 -9.62 6.77 9.19
CA VAL A 222 -8.92 7.89 9.84
C VAL A 222 -9.77 8.48 10.97
N LEU A 223 -11.05 8.71 10.75
CA LEU A 223 -12.01 9.14 11.80
C LEU A 223 -12.05 8.16 12.97
N SER A 224 -11.99 6.85 12.69
CA SER A 224 -11.93 5.84 13.74
C SER A 224 -10.61 5.85 14.51
N LEU A 225 -9.48 6.18 13.84
CA LEU A 225 -8.19 6.35 14.50
C LEU A 225 -8.16 7.59 15.40
N GLU A 226 -8.93 8.61 15.08
CA GLU A 226 -9.16 9.81 15.93
C GLU A 226 -10.17 9.57 17.05
N GLY A 227 -10.89 8.45 17.00
CA GLY A 227 -11.93 8.09 18.00
C GLY A 227 -13.32 8.65 17.68
N THR A 228 -13.52 9.30 16.55
CA THR A 228 -14.80 9.87 16.09
C THR A 228 -15.65 8.83 15.36
N PHE A 229 -16.01 7.75 16.07
CA PHE A 229 -16.69 6.59 15.49
C PHE A 229 -18.08 6.91 14.90
N ALA A 230 -18.78 7.90 15.45
CA ALA A 230 -20.08 8.32 14.93
C ALA A 230 -19.96 8.94 13.52
N ASP A 231 -18.94 9.77 13.32
CA ASP A 231 -18.66 10.39 12.02
C ASP A 231 -18.19 9.33 11.01
N ALA A 232 -17.35 8.37 11.44
CA ALA A 232 -16.92 7.26 10.62
C ALA A 232 -18.13 6.42 10.13
N GLU A 233 -19.11 6.17 11.00
CA GLU A 233 -20.32 5.45 10.63
C GLU A 233 -21.18 6.27 9.65
N GLN A 234 -21.32 7.57 9.87
CA GLN A 234 -22.05 8.46 8.95
C GLN A 234 -21.44 8.46 7.55
N VAL A 235 -20.10 8.51 7.43
CA VAL A 235 -19.40 8.42 6.15
C VAL A 235 -19.63 7.06 5.49
N SER A 236 -19.54 5.97 6.24
CA SER A 236 -19.76 4.60 5.74
C SER A 236 -21.18 4.37 5.22
N ARG A 237 -22.21 5.06 5.76
CA ARG A 237 -23.60 4.98 5.32
C ARG A 237 -23.86 5.53 3.92
N GLN A 238 -22.93 6.24 3.32
CA GLN A 238 -23.07 6.73 1.95
C GLN A 238 -23.04 5.58 0.92
N ASP A 239 -22.39 4.46 1.25
CA ASP A 239 -22.23 3.30 0.36
C ASP A 239 -22.87 2.02 0.94
N ARG A 240 -23.38 2.07 2.16
CA ARG A 240 -23.82 0.89 2.93
C ARG A 240 -25.12 1.13 3.65
N THR A 241 -25.84 0.03 3.98
CA THR A 241 -26.95 0.12 4.92
C THR A 241 -26.45 0.53 6.30
N PRO A 242 -27.31 1.08 7.18
CA PRO A 242 -26.93 1.45 8.53
C PRO A 242 -26.25 0.30 9.30
N GLU A 243 -26.75 -0.93 9.16
CA GLU A 243 -26.23 -2.12 9.83
C GLU A 243 -24.83 -2.49 9.29
N GLN A 244 -24.62 -2.39 7.98
CA GLN A 244 -23.33 -2.63 7.35
C GLN A 244 -22.30 -1.57 7.74
N ALA A 245 -22.71 -0.30 7.82
CA ALA A 245 -21.85 0.79 8.24
C ALA A 245 -21.41 0.62 9.71
N ALA A 246 -22.34 0.30 10.60
CA ALA A 246 -22.03 0.01 11.99
C ALA A 246 -21.09 -1.20 12.14
N ALA A 247 -21.31 -2.27 11.40
CA ALA A 247 -20.43 -3.44 11.39
C ALA A 247 -19.01 -3.12 10.87
N ASN A 248 -18.90 -2.29 9.83
CA ASN A 248 -17.62 -1.83 9.31
C ASN A 248 -16.82 -1.07 10.37
N VAL A 249 -17.44 -0.08 11.01
CA VAL A 249 -16.79 0.73 12.06
C VAL A 249 -16.47 -0.11 13.30
N ALA A 250 -17.32 -1.04 13.68
CA ALA A 250 -17.04 -1.98 14.78
C ALA A 250 -15.81 -2.85 14.49
N SER A 251 -15.65 -3.33 13.24
CA SER A 251 -14.49 -4.08 12.81
C SER A 251 -13.20 -3.25 12.88
N ILE A 252 -13.23 -2.01 12.40
CA ILE A 252 -12.09 -1.08 12.49
C ILE A 252 -11.73 -0.84 13.96
N ARG A 253 -12.72 -0.57 14.83
CA ARG A 253 -12.49 -0.37 16.25
C ARG A 253 -11.85 -1.58 16.92
N GLN A 254 -12.28 -2.78 16.56
CA GLN A 254 -11.67 -4.02 17.06
C GLN A 254 -10.20 -4.16 16.62
N MET A 255 -9.88 -3.87 15.36
CA MET A 255 -8.50 -3.89 14.87
C MET A 255 -7.60 -2.90 15.59
N ILE A 256 -8.10 -1.68 15.85
CA ILE A 256 -7.37 -0.66 16.63
C ILE A 256 -7.10 -1.15 18.04
N ALA A 257 -8.11 -1.72 18.72
CA ALA A 257 -7.98 -2.26 20.07
C ALA A 257 -6.95 -3.39 20.14
N GLN A 258 -6.98 -4.33 19.19
CA GLN A 258 -6.00 -5.42 19.10
C GLN A 258 -4.57 -4.88 18.89
N SER A 259 -4.39 -3.90 17.99
CA SER A 259 -3.09 -3.27 17.74
C SER A 259 -2.52 -2.60 19.00
N ASN A 260 -3.35 -1.94 19.80
CA ASN A 260 -2.94 -1.32 21.05
C ASN A 260 -2.54 -2.38 22.09
N SER A 261 -3.33 -3.44 22.25
CA SER A 261 -3.02 -4.55 23.17
C SER A 261 -1.66 -5.22 22.82
N TRP A 262 -1.36 -5.42 21.55
CA TRP A 262 -0.06 -5.96 21.13
C TRP A 262 1.10 -5.03 21.48
N ARG A 263 0.94 -3.71 21.34
CA ARG A 263 1.96 -2.72 21.75
C ARG A 263 2.21 -2.76 23.25
N ASP A 264 1.15 -2.89 24.06
CA ASP A 264 1.26 -2.98 25.52
C ASP A 264 2.00 -4.25 25.93
N ILE A 265 1.68 -5.40 25.33
CA ILE A 265 2.40 -6.67 25.54
C ILE A 265 3.88 -6.53 25.19
N GLN A 266 4.20 -5.97 24.01
CA GLN A 266 5.61 -5.76 23.59
C GLN A 266 6.34 -4.81 24.52
N ALA A 267 5.69 -3.76 25.02
CA ALA A 267 6.28 -2.84 25.99
C ALA A 267 6.56 -3.53 27.33
N LEU A 268 5.67 -4.37 27.81
CA LEU A 268 5.85 -5.18 29.02
C LEU A 268 7.00 -6.18 28.86
N ASP A 269 7.10 -6.86 27.73
CA ASP A 269 8.19 -7.79 27.45
C ASP A 269 9.55 -7.07 27.33
N ALA A 270 9.57 -5.89 26.73
CA ALA A 270 10.79 -5.06 26.68
C ALA A 270 11.23 -4.63 28.07
N ARG A 271 10.29 -4.22 28.95
CA ARG A 271 10.59 -3.88 30.36
C ARG A 271 11.11 -5.09 31.13
N LYS A 272 10.50 -6.26 30.98
CA LYS A 272 10.95 -7.51 31.62
C LYS A 272 12.37 -7.90 31.18
N ARG A 273 12.69 -7.74 29.88
CA ARG A 273 14.03 -8.01 29.36
C ARG A 273 15.08 -7.02 29.89
N ALA A 274 14.73 -5.74 30.01
CA ALA A 274 15.60 -4.71 30.56
C ALA A 274 15.82 -4.87 32.06
N ALA A 275 14.86 -5.42 32.80
CA ALA A 275 14.94 -5.68 34.22
C ALA A 275 15.71 -6.98 34.58
N LYS A 276 16.02 -7.83 33.60
CA LYS A 276 16.79 -9.07 33.82
C LYS A 276 18.26 -8.71 33.91
N PRO A 277 18.96 -8.96 35.05
CA PRO A 277 20.39 -8.68 35.18
C PRO A 277 21.19 -9.42 34.12
N ALA A 278 22.26 -8.78 33.63
CA ALA A 278 23.15 -9.37 32.64
C ALA A 278 23.72 -10.70 33.16
N PRO A 279 23.84 -11.75 32.32
CA PRO A 279 24.40 -13.02 32.73
C PRO A 279 25.89 -12.77 33.13
N GLY A 280 26.17 -12.73 34.42
CA GLY A 280 27.55 -12.54 34.96
C GLY A 280 27.66 -11.65 36.18
N GLU A 281 26.69 -10.80 36.50
CA GLU A 281 26.74 -10.05 37.75
C GLU A 281 26.22 -10.92 38.91
N ARG A 282 27.14 -11.56 39.62
CA ARG A 282 26.85 -12.13 40.94
C ARG A 282 26.56 -10.99 41.92
N PRO A 283 25.49 -11.05 42.73
CA PRO A 283 25.29 -10.07 43.79
C PRO A 283 26.51 -10.13 44.70
N VAL A 284 27.18 -8.99 44.83
CA VAL A 284 28.25 -8.82 45.81
C VAL A 284 27.60 -8.99 47.20
N ALA A 285 27.88 -10.13 47.82
CA ALA A 285 27.45 -10.36 49.18
C ALA A 285 28.04 -9.26 50.07
N ALA A 286 27.17 -8.60 50.82
CA ALA A 286 27.54 -7.63 51.84
C ALA A 286 28.60 -8.27 52.77
N ALA A 287 29.83 -7.80 52.71
CA ALA A 287 30.89 -8.25 53.58
C ALA A 287 30.52 -7.92 55.04
N ASP A 288 30.53 -8.95 55.89
CA ASP A 288 30.45 -8.85 57.35
C ASP A 288 31.40 -7.76 57.88
N ARG A 289 30.83 -6.81 58.58
CA ARG A 289 31.63 -5.93 59.43
C ARG A 289 31.96 -6.71 60.68
N PRO A 290 33.23 -6.87 61.05
CA PRO A 290 33.60 -7.40 62.35
C PRO A 290 33.21 -6.39 63.42
N ALA A 291 32.52 -6.90 64.47
CA ALA A 291 32.29 -6.17 65.68
C ALA A 291 33.61 -5.98 66.44
N GLY A 292 33.94 -4.75 66.79
CA GLY A 292 34.98 -4.34 67.67
C GLY A 292 34.47 -3.21 68.53
#